data_67410699f8f845a68c8aa0a29b38e924
#
_entry.id   67410699f8f845a68c8aa0a29b38e924
#
_cell.length_a   1.000
_cell.length_b   1.000
_cell.length_c   1.000
_cell.angle_alpha   90.00
_cell.angle_beta   90.00
_cell.angle_gamma   90.00
#
_symmetry.space_group_name_H-M   'P 1'
#
loop_
_entity.id
_entity.type
_entity.pdbx_description
1 polymer ?
#
loop_
_entity_poly.entity_id
_entity_poly.type
_entity_poly.pdbx_seq_one_letter_code
_entity_poly.pdbx_strand_id
1 'polypeptide(L)'
;MRCSLLVLLLWLGPLLVSAQQNPQDVLAGLREKVLQTVDRLPRYVCTETIDRTEREPDRSFEASCVDLLKENYGRARLQLASSDRLRLDVAVSNNQEMYSWTGANHFHEKGLFDLVGYGPLSNGGFASFFIAIFRRDKADFTFDKEVTVGGRKLYQFQFGVPLERSHYRVGSTSSKDFTAYGGSFLADPVTFDLVQLTVRTHSPSAVAGVCEASTILDYHRVHLNNGDFLLPLETRLRIVDESGQESNVQTVFSGCHEFLSQSNLIFGSSSEDDLQSSKEARRQKPSMLPPHLPFTLVLTQAINTGTAAAGDPISCTLTTPIRNKSQTFVRPGATVTGRIIRLEHVYRREPHLRIFIKLEEVDTGGVRIPLYAREHRSEGGRSVVPLRAFGGGNYGTYRFKGVKPDFIIKRGFKTQWITMLPESAK
;
A
#
# COMPACT_ATOMS: atom_id res chain seq x y z
N MET A 1 -16.75 -72.16 52.49
CA MET A 1 -15.63 -71.29 52.12
C MET A 1 -15.76 -70.99 50.60
N ARG A 2 -16.22 -69.83 50.27
CA ARG A 2 -16.34 -69.40 48.85
C ARG A 2 -15.23 -68.34 48.57
N CYS A 3 -14.30 -68.65 47.67
CA CYS A 3 -13.20 -67.80 47.26
C CYS A 3 -13.68 -67.00 46.08
N SER A 4 -13.84 -65.67 46.23
CA SER A 4 -14.15 -64.73 45.10
C SER A 4 -12.84 -64.24 44.49
N LEU A 5 -12.61 -64.59 43.25
CA LEU A 5 -11.53 -64.04 42.42
C LEU A 5 -11.98 -62.68 41.91
N LEU A 6 -11.32 -61.60 42.34
CA LEU A 6 -11.40 -60.25 41.74
C LEU A 6 -10.50 -60.20 40.50
N VAL A 7 -11.10 -60.09 39.29
CA VAL A 7 -10.40 -59.84 38.05
C VAL A 7 -10.26 -58.33 37.89
N LEU A 8 -9.03 -57.83 38.03
CA LEU A 8 -8.65 -56.44 37.74
C LEU A 8 -8.50 -56.28 36.22
N LEU A 9 -9.49 -55.68 35.55
CA LEU A 9 -9.38 -55.27 34.16
C LEU A 9 -8.57 -53.97 34.07
N LEU A 10 -7.28 -54.08 33.68
CA LEU A 10 -6.43 -52.92 33.30
C LEU A 10 -6.94 -52.39 31.96
N TRP A 11 -7.58 -51.23 32.00
CA TRP A 11 -7.88 -50.42 30.81
C TRP A 11 -6.59 -49.77 30.31
N LEU A 12 -5.90 -50.36 29.32
CA LEU A 12 -4.91 -49.66 28.50
C LEU A 12 -5.67 -48.78 27.48
N GLY A 13 -5.90 -47.51 27.84
CA GLY A 13 -6.33 -46.52 26.86
C GLY A 13 -5.23 -46.34 25.79
N PRO A 14 -5.57 -46.24 24.49
CA PRO A 14 -4.58 -45.95 23.48
C PRO A 14 -3.99 -44.55 23.72
N LEU A 15 -2.72 -44.48 24.11
CA LEU A 15 -1.92 -43.26 24.01
C LEU A 15 -1.86 -42.89 22.54
N LEU A 16 -2.69 -41.94 22.13
CA LEU A 16 -2.55 -41.25 20.85
C LEU A 16 -1.21 -40.49 20.88
N VAL A 17 -0.14 -41.19 20.54
CA VAL A 17 1.16 -40.55 20.20
C VAL A 17 0.89 -39.78 18.91
N SER A 18 0.68 -38.47 19.03
CA SER A 18 0.69 -37.59 17.87
C SER A 18 2.07 -37.72 17.23
N ALA A 19 2.15 -38.47 16.14
CA ALA A 19 3.39 -38.60 15.40
C ALA A 19 3.82 -37.22 14.92
N GLN A 20 4.93 -36.73 15.44
CA GLN A 20 5.54 -35.48 15.01
C GLN A 20 5.93 -35.64 13.54
N GLN A 21 5.41 -34.80 12.66
CA GLN A 21 5.74 -34.87 11.24
C GLN A 21 7.21 -34.53 11.01
N ASN A 22 7.83 -35.20 10.04
CA ASN A 22 9.21 -34.91 9.66
C ASN A 22 9.27 -33.47 9.07
N PRO A 23 10.15 -32.59 9.58
CA PRO A 23 10.29 -31.24 9.07
C PRO A 23 10.56 -31.16 7.55
N GLN A 24 11.26 -32.12 6.98
CA GLN A 24 11.53 -32.17 5.53
C GLN A 24 10.26 -32.41 4.71
N ASP A 25 9.36 -33.25 5.21
CA ASP A 25 8.08 -33.51 4.55
C ASP A 25 7.15 -32.28 4.65
N VAL A 26 7.18 -31.57 5.78
CA VAL A 26 6.44 -30.33 5.97
C VAL A 26 6.96 -29.24 5.01
N LEU A 27 8.29 -29.11 4.86
CA LEU A 27 8.89 -28.17 3.92
C LEU A 27 8.52 -28.49 2.46
N ALA A 28 8.57 -29.77 2.09
CA ALA A 28 8.19 -30.22 0.76
C ALA A 28 6.71 -29.94 0.45
N GLY A 29 5.81 -30.30 1.37
CA GLY A 29 4.38 -30.05 1.23
C GLY A 29 4.03 -28.57 1.19
N LEU A 30 4.67 -27.75 2.03
CA LEU A 30 4.51 -26.29 2.00
C LEU A 30 4.96 -25.72 0.66
N ARG A 31 6.15 -26.10 0.18
CA ARG A 31 6.68 -25.60 -1.10
C ARG A 31 5.75 -25.93 -2.27
N GLU A 32 5.28 -27.14 -2.34
CA GLU A 32 4.32 -27.57 -3.36
C GLU A 32 3.04 -26.74 -3.28
N LYS A 33 2.47 -26.59 -2.10
CA LYS A 33 1.21 -25.87 -1.87
C LYS A 33 1.31 -24.37 -2.19
N VAL A 34 2.40 -23.71 -1.78
CA VAL A 34 2.66 -22.30 -2.08
C VAL A 34 2.76 -22.09 -3.59
N LEU A 35 3.49 -22.95 -4.31
CA LEU A 35 3.63 -22.84 -5.75
C LEU A 35 2.33 -23.15 -6.49
N GLN A 36 1.55 -24.14 -6.04
CA GLN A 36 0.22 -24.42 -6.58
C GLN A 36 -0.73 -23.24 -6.34
N THR A 37 -0.67 -22.59 -5.17
CA THR A 37 -1.46 -21.39 -4.88
C THR A 37 -1.14 -20.29 -5.88
N VAL A 38 0.15 -19.97 -6.10
CA VAL A 38 0.58 -18.96 -7.08
C VAL A 38 0.09 -19.25 -8.49
N ASP A 39 0.13 -20.53 -8.92
CA ASP A 39 -0.27 -20.92 -10.27
C ASP A 39 -1.81 -20.96 -10.46
N ARG A 40 -2.59 -20.99 -9.38
CA ARG A 40 -4.07 -21.09 -9.39
C ARG A 40 -4.79 -19.83 -8.94
N LEU A 41 -4.06 -18.80 -8.47
CA LEU A 41 -4.67 -17.56 -8.02
C LEU A 41 -5.59 -16.98 -9.11
N PRO A 42 -6.89 -16.78 -8.82
CA PRO A 42 -7.80 -16.10 -9.74
C PRO A 42 -7.42 -14.63 -9.87
N ARG A 43 -8.13 -13.90 -10.71
CA ARG A 43 -8.05 -12.45 -10.73
C ARG A 43 -8.88 -11.89 -9.59
N TYR A 44 -8.29 -11.10 -8.73
CA TYR A 44 -8.99 -10.53 -7.58
C TYR A 44 -8.50 -9.10 -7.27
N VAL A 45 -9.31 -8.37 -6.52
CA VAL A 45 -9.00 -7.03 -6.04
C VAL A 45 -9.10 -7.04 -4.52
N CYS A 46 -8.14 -6.39 -3.86
CA CYS A 46 -8.19 -6.09 -2.43
C CYS A 46 -8.02 -4.58 -2.21
N THR A 47 -8.57 -4.07 -1.12
CA THR A 47 -8.23 -2.72 -0.65
C THR A 47 -7.05 -2.82 0.30
N GLU A 48 -6.01 -2.02 0.03
CA GLU A 48 -4.85 -1.82 0.90
C GLU A 48 -5.00 -0.53 1.70
N THR A 49 -4.89 -0.63 3.02
CA THR A 49 -4.70 0.54 3.90
C THR A 49 -3.27 0.50 4.40
N ILE A 50 -2.50 1.54 4.08
CA ILE A 50 -1.08 1.65 4.37
C ILE A 50 -0.86 2.78 5.36
N ASP A 51 -0.48 2.45 6.59
CA ASP A 51 -0.05 3.40 7.62
C ASP A 51 1.47 3.49 7.61
N ARG A 52 1.99 4.72 7.47
CA ARG A 52 3.43 4.96 7.47
C ARG A 52 3.81 5.92 8.60
N THR A 53 4.93 5.63 9.23
CA THR A 53 5.55 6.52 10.23
C THR A 53 7.04 6.65 9.96
N GLU A 54 7.54 7.87 10.08
CA GLU A 54 8.97 8.15 10.02
C GLU A 54 9.44 8.66 11.38
N ARG A 55 10.55 8.12 11.83
CA ARG A 55 11.22 8.52 13.06
C ARG A 55 12.62 8.97 12.75
N GLU A 56 13.00 10.09 13.28
CA GLU A 56 14.33 10.67 13.11
C GLU A 56 15.06 10.71 14.44
N PRO A 57 16.39 10.56 14.45
CA PRO A 57 17.20 10.77 15.65
C PRO A 57 17.10 12.24 16.10
N ASP A 58 17.21 12.46 17.40
CA ASP A 58 17.12 13.79 18.02
C ASP A 58 18.21 14.75 17.52
N ARG A 59 19.38 14.19 17.25
CA ARG A 59 20.55 14.89 16.72
C ARG A 59 21.17 14.05 15.61
N SER A 60 21.74 14.71 14.62
CA SER A 60 22.62 14.02 13.67
C SER A 60 23.79 13.42 14.44
N PHE A 61 23.99 12.13 14.31
CA PHE A 61 25.13 11.42 14.87
C PHE A 61 25.72 10.53 13.79
N GLU A 62 27.05 10.46 13.79
CA GLU A 62 27.75 9.54 12.92
C GLU A 62 27.75 8.17 13.62
N ALA A 63 26.99 7.24 13.06
CA ALA A 63 26.96 5.85 13.50
C ALA A 63 27.07 4.94 12.30
N SER A 64 27.77 3.83 12.46
CA SER A 64 27.80 2.80 11.42
C SER A 64 26.46 2.05 11.38
N CYS A 65 26.14 1.44 10.25
CA CYS A 65 24.98 0.53 10.16
C CYS A 65 25.02 -0.57 11.24
N VAL A 66 26.20 -1.07 11.57
CA VAL A 66 26.37 -2.08 12.64
C VAL A 66 25.91 -1.54 13.99
N ASP A 67 26.20 -0.26 14.27
CA ASP A 67 25.76 0.37 15.52
C ASP A 67 24.27 0.67 15.50
N LEU A 68 23.72 1.16 14.40
CA LEU A 68 22.31 1.45 14.25
C LEU A 68 21.41 0.22 14.40
N LEU A 69 21.91 -0.96 14.03
CA LEU A 69 21.17 -2.22 14.09
C LEU A 69 21.29 -2.96 15.42
N LYS A 70 22.17 -2.51 16.34
CA LYS A 70 22.25 -3.09 17.69
C LYS A 70 20.94 -2.88 18.43
N GLU A 71 20.51 -3.92 19.13
CA GLU A 71 19.34 -3.88 20.00
C GLU A 71 19.50 -2.72 21.01
N ASN A 72 18.50 -1.85 21.08
CA ASN A 72 18.51 -0.63 21.92
C ASN A 72 19.45 0.51 21.50
N TYR A 73 20.27 0.37 20.45
CA TYR A 73 21.08 1.50 19.98
C TYR A 73 20.16 2.54 19.31
N GLY A 74 20.12 3.72 19.88
CA GLY A 74 19.39 4.86 19.29
C GLY A 74 17.86 4.82 19.38
N ARG A 75 17.20 3.69 19.67
CA ARG A 75 15.73 3.61 19.75
C ARG A 75 15.12 4.59 20.76
N ALA A 76 15.77 4.79 21.91
CA ALA A 76 15.36 5.78 22.92
C ALA A 76 15.52 7.24 22.46
N ARG A 77 16.22 7.48 21.34
CA ARG A 77 16.48 8.80 20.76
C ARG A 77 15.71 9.09 19.48
N LEU A 78 14.96 8.11 18.97
CA LEU A 78 14.14 8.29 17.78
C LEU A 78 12.81 8.96 18.14
N GLN A 79 12.57 10.12 17.55
CA GLN A 79 11.32 10.86 17.70
C GLN A 79 10.48 10.73 16.45
N LEU A 80 9.17 10.64 16.63
CA LEU A 80 8.22 10.63 15.52
C LEU A 80 8.34 11.95 14.75
N ALA A 81 8.71 11.86 13.48
CA ALA A 81 8.90 13.01 12.60
C ALA A 81 7.65 13.28 11.77
N SER A 82 7.10 12.22 11.15
CA SER A 82 5.89 12.31 10.35
C SER A 82 5.08 11.01 10.39
N SER A 83 3.79 11.13 10.05
CA SER A 83 2.94 9.97 9.75
C SER A 83 1.97 10.31 8.64
N ASP A 84 1.59 9.30 7.84
CA ASP A 84 0.54 9.41 6.85
C ASP A 84 -0.21 8.09 6.67
N ARG A 85 -1.34 8.15 5.98
CA ARG A 85 -2.14 7.00 5.60
C ARG A 85 -2.49 7.06 4.13
N LEU A 86 -2.38 5.91 3.46
CA LEU A 86 -2.80 5.72 2.07
C LEU A 86 -3.92 4.68 2.02
N ARG A 87 -4.79 4.81 1.03
CA ARG A 87 -5.80 3.79 0.72
C ARG A 87 -5.86 3.57 -0.79
N LEU A 88 -5.57 2.33 -1.19
CA LEU A 88 -5.42 1.92 -2.57
C LEU A 88 -6.26 0.68 -2.83
N ASP A 89 -6.66 0.48 -4.07
CA ASP A 89 -7.13 -0.81 -4.55
C ASP A 89 -5.98 -1.48 -5.32
N VAL A 90 -5.70 -2.73 -5.01
CA VAL A 90 -4.72 -3.57 -5.71
C VAL A 90 -5.42 -4.69 -6.43
N ALA A 91 -5.28 -4.74 -7.75
CA ALA A 91 -5.71 -5.85 -8.57
C ALA A 91 -4.55 -6.80 -8.83
N VAL A 92 -4.78 -8.07 -8.60
CA VAL A 92 -3.81 -9.13 -8.87
C VAL A 92 -4.30 -9.97 -10.04
N SER A 93 -3.47 -10.07 -11.08
CA SER A 93 -3.76 -10.87 -12.28
C SER A 93 -2.45 -11.41 -12.85
N ASN A 94 -2.40 -12.71 -13.14
CA ASN A 94 -1.19 -13.37 -13.68
C ASN A 94 0.08 -13.07 -12.84
N ASN A 95 -0.05 -13.06 -11.53
CA ASN A 95 1.01 -12.73 -10.56
C ASN A 95 1.58 -11.31 -10.71
N GLN A 96 0.85 -10.41 -11.36
CA GLN A 96 1.18 -9.00 -11.45
C GLN A 96 0.21 -8.20 -10.61
N GLU A 97 0.74 -7.20 -9.91
CA GLU A 97 0.00 -6.27 -9.07
C GLU A 97 -0.19 -4.95 -9.84
N MET A 98 -1.44 -4.51 -9.94
CA MET A 98 -1.81 -3.23 -10.51
C MET A 98 -2.52 -2.40 -9.45
N TYR A 99 -2.23 -1.12 -9.39
CA TYR A 99 -2.70 -0.25 -8.31
C TYR A 99 -3.57 0.88 -8.83
N SER A 100 -4.56 1.25 -8.04
CA SER A 100 -5.35 2.46 -8.23
C SER A 100 -5.64 3.14 -6.90
N TRP A 101 -6.01 4.39 -6.93
CA TRP A 101 -6.64 5.02 -5.78
C TRP A 101 -8.00 4.39 -5.54
N THR A 102 -8.38 4.19 -4.28
CA THR A 102 -9.66 3.55 -3.92
C THR A 102 -10.84 4.20 -4.64
N GLY A 103 -11.66 3.36 -5.30
CA GLY A 103 -12.82 3.79 -6.05
C GLY A 103 -12.52 4.54 -7.35
N ALA A 104 -11.29 4.49 -7.86
CA ALA A 104 -10.99 5.02 -9.19
C ALA A 104 -11.56 4.11 -10.30
N ASN A 105 -11.86 4.69 -11.46
CA ASN A 105 -12.47 3.97 -12.57
C ASN A 105 -11.51 3.07 -13.35
N HIS A 106 -10.20 3.18 -13.09
CA HIS A 106 -9.17 2.43 -13.80
C HIS A 106 -7.94 2.24 -12.91
N PHE A 107 -7.22 1.15 -13.15
CA PHE A 107 -5.92 0.89 -12.54
C PHE A 107 -4.83 1.65 -13.29
N HIS A 108 -3.81 2.06 -12.55
CA HIS A 108 -2.69 2.81 -13.09
C HIS A 108 -1.75 1.86 -13.86
N GLU A 109 -1.35 2.22 -15.08
CA GLU A 109 -0.45 1.41 -15.91
C GLU A 109 0.96 1.28 -15.30
N LYS A 110 1.39 2.30 -14.57
CA LYS A 110 2.65 2.32 -13.83
C LYS A 110 2.44 1.75 -12.43
N GLY A 111 3.49 1.23 -11.82
CA GLY A 111 3.42 0.56 -10.53
C GLY A 111 3.11 1.48 -9.34
N LEU A 112 3.05 0.88 -8.15
CA LEU A 112 2.75 1.54 -6.87
C LEU A 112 3.60 2.79 -6.62
N PHE A 113 4.91 2.71 -6.89
CA PHE A 113 5.85 3.82 -6.65
C PHE A 113 5.57 5.05 -7.51
N ASP A 114 5.08 4.86 -8.74
CA ASP A 114 4.71 5.96 -9.63
C ASP A 114 3.36 6.57 -9.24
N LEU A 115 2.42 5.74 -8.77
CA LEU A 115 1.10 6.19 -8.32
C LEU A 115 1.19 7.08 -7.07
N VAL A 116 1.95 6.64 -6.07
CA VAL A 116 2.11 7.35 -4.79
C VAL A 116 3.17 8.44 -4.87
N GLY A 117 4.32 8.15 -5.47
CA GLY A 117 5.37 9.13 -5.76
C GLY A 117 6.19 9.62 -4.56
N TYR A 118 5.96 9.13 -3.34
CA TYR A 118 6.68 9.57 -2.14
C TYR A 118 6.66 8.55 -1.00
N GLY A 119 7.66 8.63 -0.13
CA GLY A 119 7.78 7.83 1.08
C GLY A 119 8.10 6.35 0.84
N PRO A 120 8.36 5.60 1.91
CA PRO A 120 8.66 4.18 1.84
C PRO A 120 7.42 3.38 1.45
N LEU A 121 7.59 2.39 0.58
CA LEU A 121 6.55 1.49 0.10
C LEU A 121 7.14 0.09 -0.07
N SER A 122 6.29 -0.92 0.07
CA SER A 122 6.59 -2.31 -0.26
C SER A 122 5.57 -2.83 -1.27
N ASN A 123 6.03 -3.60 -2.21
CA ASN A 123 5.19 -4.35 -3.14
C ASN A 123 5.54 -5.85 -3.06
N GLY A 124 4.77 -6.67 -3.72
CA GLY A 124 5.08 -8.10 -3.83
C GLY A 124 4.57 -8.96 -2.69
N GLY A 125 3.65 -8.47 -1.87
CA GLY A 125 3.08 -9.22 -0.75
C GLY A 125 2.26 -10.45 -1.17
N PHE A 126 1.72 -10.47 -2.38
CA PHE A 126 0.81 -11.53 -2.82
C PHE A 126 1.54 -12.76 -3.36
N ALA A 127 2.45 -12.61 -4.31
CA ALA A 127 3.10 -13.75 -4.95
C ALA A 127 4.62 -13.58 -5.14
N SER A 128 5.12 -12.36 -5.22
CA SER A 128 6.51 -12.09 -5.61
C SER A 128 7.54 -12.71 -4.67
N PHE A 129 7.31 -12.67 -3.35
CA PHE A 129 8.19 -13.33 -2.39
C PHE A 129 8.12 -14.86 -2.51
N PHE A 130 6.95 -15.44 -2.77
CA PHE A 130 6.80 -16.88 -2.96
C PHE A 130 7.60 -17.35 -4.17
N ILE A 131 7.44 -16.65 -5.29
CA ILE A 131 8.16 -16.95 -6.52
C ILE A 131 9.67 -16.79 -6.31
N ALA A 132 10.09 -15.70 -5.68
CA ALA A 132 11.51 -15.44 -5.42
C ALA A 132 12.12 -16.57 -4.55
N ILE A 133 11.59 -16.77 -3.36
CA ILE A 133 12.17 -17.69 -2.36
C ILE A 133 12.06 -19.16 -2.79
N PHE A 134 10.87 -19.59 -3.23
CA PHE A 134 10.59 -21.02 -3.45
C PHE A 134 10.85 -21.51 -4.88
N ARG A 135 10.97 -20.60 -5.87
CA ARG A 135 11.14 -21.00 -7.29
C ARG A 135 12.38 -20.37 -7.93
N ARG A 136 12.49 -19.03 -7.95
CA ARG A 136 13.47 -18.31 -8.78
C ARG A 136 14.87 -18.27 -8.18
N ASP A 137 14.98 -17.82 -6.93
CA ASP A 137 16.26 -17.52 -6.29
C ASP A 137 16.88 -18.74 -5.59
N LYS A 138 16.15 -19.87 -5.57
CA LYS A 138 16.60 -21.17 -5.04
C LYS A 138 17.18 -21.00 -3.64
N ALA A 139 16.38 -20.49 -2.71
CA ALA A 139 16.78 -20.29 -1.32
C ALA A 139 17.26 -21.62 -0.68
N ASP A 140 18.23 -21.53 0.21
CA ASP A 140 18.67 -22.62 1.06
C ASP A 140 17.79 -22.63 2.32
N PHE A 141 17.25 -23.80 2.72
CA PHE A 141 16.32 -23.95 3.83
C PHE A 141 16.88 -24.82 4.94
N THR A 142 16.63 -24.42 6.19
CA THR A 142 16.98 -25.18 7.38
C THR A 142 15.84 -25.17 8.37
N PHE A 143 15.48 -26.33 8.93
CA PHE A 143 14.54 -26.39 10.06
C PHE A 143 15.20 -25.80 11.30
N ASP A 144 14.52 -24.89 11.99
CA ASP A 144 15.01 -24.26 13.21
C ASP A 144 14.41 -24.94 14.44
N LYS A 145 13.08 -24.86 14.60
CA LYS A 145 12.39 -25.36 15.80
C LYS A 145 10.88 -25.45 15.61
N GLU A 146 10.22 -26.13 16.55
CA GLU A 146 8.77 -26.04 16.75
C GLU A 146 8.46 -24.82 17.64
N VAL A 147 7.43 -24.08 17.29
CA VAL A 147 6.93 -22.92 18.04
C VAL A 147 5.43 -23.04 18.26
N THR A 148 4.91 -22.44 19.33
CA THR A 148 3.46 -22.38 19.56
C THR A 148 2.99 -20.94 19.43
N VAL A 149 2.07 -20.70 18.49
CA VAL A 149 1.49 -19.38 18.24
C VAL A 149 -0.04 -19.51 18.32
N GLY A 150 -0.67 -18.75 19.21
CA GLY A 150 -2.13 -18.82 19.40
C GLY A 150 -2.65 -20.22 19.74
N GLY A 151 -1.86 -21.03 20.47
CA GLY A 151 -2.21 -22.42 20.82
C GLY A 151 -1.98 -23.44 19.70
N ARG A 152 -1.52 -23.03 18.50
CA ARG A 152 -1.20 -23.92 17.39
C ARG A 152 0.29 -24.19 17.33
N LYS A 153 0.66 -25.45 17.14
CA LYS A 153 2.04 -25.86 16.87
C LYS A 153 2.40 -25.58 15.44
N LEU A 154 3.46 -24.82 15.21
CA LEU A 154 3.98 -24.45 13.91
C LEU A 154 5.46 -24.82 13.81
N TYR A 155 5.93 -25.08 12.61
CA TYR A 155 7.34 -25.32 12.33
C TYR A 155 7.98 -24.05 11.80
N GLN A 156 9.08 -23.63 12.44
CA GLN A 156 9.88 -22.51 11.99
C GLN A 156 11.03 -23.01 11.15
N PHE A 157 11.16 -22.44 9.96
CA PHE A 157 12.27 -22.64 9.06
C PHE A 157 13.03 -21.35 8.86
N GLN A 158 14.35 -21.44 8.72
CA GLN A 158 15.21 -20.36 8.25
C GLN A 158 15.48 -20.55 6.76
N PHE A 159 15.70 -19.42 6.06
CA PHE A 159 16.13 -19.45 4.67
C PHE A 159 17.16 -18.37 4.39
N GLY A 160 17.98 -18.59 3.35
CA GLY A 160 18.97 -17.62 2.89
C GLY A 160 19.12 -17.64 1.38
N VAL A 161 19.32 -16.46 0.81
CA VAL A 161 19.62 -16.26 -0.61
C VAL A 161 20.86 -15.38 -0.71
N PRO A 162 22.00 -15.92 -1.17
CA PRO A 162 23.21 -15.13 -1.36
C PRO A 162 23.05 -14.13 -2.52
N LEU A 163 23.91 -13.13 -2.58
CA LEU A 163 23.84 -12.02 -3.55
C LEU A 163 23.80 -12.52 -5.00
N GLU A 164 24.58 -13.54 -5.33
CA GLU A 164 24.74 -14.08 -6.70
C GLU A 164 23.44 -14.67 -7.26
N ARG A 165 22.52 -15.10 -6.38
CA ARG A 165 21.21 -15.65 -6.76
C ARG A 165 20.07 -14.68 -6.52
N SER A 166 20.33 -13.58 -5.81
CA SER A 166 19.29 -12.66 -5.39
C SER A 166 18.78 -11.78 -6.53
N HIS A 167 17.46 -11.61 -6.57
CA HIS A 167 16.78 -10.61 -7.38
C HIS A 167 16.08 -9.57 -6.50
N TYR A 168 16.39 -9.54 -5.21
CA TYR A 168 15.83 -8.59 -4.27
C TYR A 168 16.59 -7.27 -4.33
N ARG A 169 15.86 -6.18 -4.54
CA ARG A 169 16.43 -4.84 -4.66
C ARG A 169 15.91 -3.95 -3.55
N VAL A 170 16.80 -3.19 -2.94
CA VAL A 170 16.51 -2.23 -1.89
C VAL A 170 17.13 -0.88 -2.24
N GLY A 171 16.55 0.20 -1.75
CA GLY A 171 17.03 1.56 -1.98
C GLY A 171 15.94 2.50 -2.48
N SER A 172 16.34 3.71 -2.87
CA SER A 172 15.44 4.73 -3.40
C SER A 172 15.10 4.47 -4.88
N THR A 173 14.19 5.24 -5.45
CA THR A 173 13.85 5.16 -6.88
C THR A 173 15.03 5.46 -7.80
N SER A 174 15.97 6.30 -7.36
CA SER A 174 17.16 6.71 -8.11
C SER A 174 18.40 5.87 -7.81
N SER A 175 18.40 5.08 -6.71
CA SER A 175 19.57 4.38 -6.19
C SER A 175 19.13 3.05 -5.57
N LYS A 176 18.83 2.06 -6.44
CA LYS A 176 18.47 0.69 -6.04
C LYS A 176 19.58 -0.26 -6.40
N ASP A 177 19.88 -1.17 -5.47
CA ASP A 177 20.86 -2.20 -5.70
C ASP A 177 20.37 -3.57 -5.25
N PHE A 178 20.93 -4.63 -5.82
CA PHE A 178 20.67 -6.01 -5.38
C PHE A 178 21.32 -6.24 -4.02
N THR A 179 20.65 -7.04 -3.19
CA THR A 179 21.16 -7.41 -1.85
C THR A 179 20.91 -8.89 -1.59
N ALA A 180 21.84 -9.52 -0.89
CA ALA A 180 21.57 -10.81 -0.27
C ALA A 180 20.41 -10.65 0.71
N TYR A 181 19.58 -11.67 0.85
CA TYR A 181 18.48 -11.63 1.79
C TYR A 181 18.20 -13.00 2.39
N GLY A 182 17.51 -13.02 3.49
CA GLY A 182 17.09 -14.24 4.17
C GLY A 182 16.03 -13.93 5.19
N GLY A 183 15.79 -14.91 6.05
CA GLY A 183 14.80 -14.75 7.11
C GLY A 183 14.24 -16.07 7.57
N SER A 184 12.99 -16.03 8.04
CA SER A 184 12.32 -17.22 8.53
C SER A 184 10.86 -17.26 8.09
N PHE A 185 10.26 -18.45 8.16
CA PHE A 185 8.83 -18.59 7.97
C PHE A 185 8.25 -19.62 8.94
N LEU A 186 6.97 -19.48 9.22
CA LEU A 186 6.18 -20.40 10.02
C LEU A 186 5.25 -21.20 9.12
N ALA A 187 5.35 -22.51 9.22
CA ALA A 187 4.55 -23.49 8.49
C ALA A 187 3.63 -24.26 9.43
N ASP A 188 2.39 -24.45 9.05
CA ASP A 188 1.49 -25.36 9.73
C ASP A 188 1.82 -26.80 9.28
N PRO A 189 2.25 -27.69 10.19
CA PRO A 189 2.66 -29.05 9.80
C PRO A 189 1.49 -29.93 9.35
N VAL A 190 0.25 -29.59 9.66
CA VAL A 190 -0.94 -30.36 9.28
C VAL A 190 -1.51 -29.90 7.94
N THR A 191 -1.63 -28.59 7.75
CA THR A 191 -2.24 -28.04 6.55
C THR A 191 -1.22 -27.66 5.47
N PHE A 192 0.07 -27.62 5.80
CA PHE A 192 1.16 -27.08 4.96
C PHE A 192 0.95 -25.63 4.54
N ASP A 193 0.19 -24.87 5.29
CA ASP A 193 0.01 -23.44 5.04
C ASP A 193 1.21 -22.65 5.55
N LEU A 194 1.63 -21.68 4.76
CA LEU A 194 2.50 -20.62 5.22
C LEU A 194 1.67 -19.66 6.11
N VAL A 195 2.08 -19.50 7.36
CA VAL A 195 1.36 -18.64 8.33
C VAL A 195 1.99 -17.25 8.40
N GLN A 196 3.32 -17.19 8.43
CA GLN A 196 4.06 -15.95 8.48
C GLN A 196 5.38 -16.10 7.71
N LEU A 197 5.79 -15.04 7.04
CA LEU A 197 7.09 -14.93 6.36
C LEU A 197 7.82 -13.68 6.84
N THR A 198 9.06 -13.82 7.27
CA THR A 198 9.96 -12.70 7.58
C THR A 198 11.09 -12.68 6.55
N VAL A 199 11.28 -11.53 5.91
CA VAL A 199 12.35 -11.29 4.92
C VAL A 199 13.22 -10.15 5.42
N ARG A 200 14.54 -10.32 5.44
CA ARG A 200 15.51 -9.28 5.83
C ARG A 200 16.63 -9.20 4.83
N THR A 201 17.09 -7.98 4.57
CA THR A 201 18.31 -7.75 3.80
C THR A 201 19.54 -8.14 4.60
N HIS A 202 20.56 -8.65 3.92
CA HIS A 202 21.86 -8.94 4.49
C HIS A 202 22.92 -8.08 3.80
N SER A 203 23.57 -7.20 4.55
CA SER A 203 24.66 -6.32 4.08
C SER A 203 24.30 -5.60 2.76
N PRO A 204 23.27 -4.72 2.75
CA PRO A 204 22.96 -3.93 1.58
C PRO A 204 24.17 -3.10 1.15
N SER A 205 24.29 -2.84 -0.14
CA SER A 205 25.39 -2.00 -0.64
C SER A 205 25.23 -0.54 -0.15
N ALA A 206 26.33 0.16 0.03
CA ALA A 206 26.33 1.58 0.39
C ALA A 206 25.55 2.44 -0.63
N VAL A 207 25.49 2.03 -1.90
CA VAL A 207 24.71 2.70 -2.95
C VAL A 207 23.22 2.73 -2.62
N ALA A 208 22.71 1.73 -1.90
CA ALA A 208 21.31 1.67 -1.50
C ALA A 208 20.92 2.71 -0.44
N GLY A 209 21.89 3.23 0.35
CA GLY A 209 21.66 4.17 1.46
C GLY A 209 20.83 3.58 2.60
N VAL A 210 20.74 2.25 2.69
CA VAL A 210 19.91 1.51 3.63
C VAL A 210 20.78 0.56 4.45
N CYS A 211 20.66 0.61 5.76
CA CYS A 211 21.32 -0.35 6.66
C CYS A 211 20.58 -1.67 6.74
N GLU A 212 19.24 -1.63 6.83
CA GLU A 212 18.38 -2.81 6.87
C GLU A 212 17.00 -2.49 6.29
N ALA A 213 16.46 -3.43 5.54
CA ALA A 213 15.04 -3.51 5.27
C ALA A 213 14.53 -4.88 5.76
N SER A 214 13.49 -4.85 6.61
CA SER A 214 12.87 -6.06 7.19
C SER A 214 11.38 -6.02 6.94
N THR A 215 10.84 -7.06 6.31
CA THR A 215 9.41 -7.22 6.03
C THR A 215 8.88 -8.46 6.74
N ILE A 216 7.78 -8.33 7.45
CA ILE A 216 7.01 -9.44 8.03
C ILE A 216 5.67 -9.47 7.32
N LEU A 217 5.28 -10.63 6.81
CA LEU A 217 4.02 -10.88 6.11
C LEU A 217 3.25 -11.95 6.87
N ASP A 218 2.05 -11.62 7.29
CA ASP A 218 1.10 -12.55 7.89
C ASP A 218 0.08 -12.95 6.83
N TYR A 219 -0.22 -14.25 6.74
CA TYR A 219 -1.11 -14.83 5.74
C TYR A 219 -2.34 -15.45 6.38
N HIS A 220 -3.46 -15.45 5.66
CA HIS A 220 -4.68 -16.11 6.05
C HIS A 220 -5.42 -16.67 4.83
N ARG A 221 -6.35 -17.58 5.08
CA ARG A 221 -7.20 -18.10 4.01
C ARG A 221 -8.37 -17.15 3.77
N VAL A 222 -8.59 -16.81 2.51
CA VAL A 222 -9.72 -16.02 2.04
C VAL A 222 -10.51 -16.88 1.07
N HIS A 223 -11.83 -16.94 1.29
CA HIS A 223 -12.73 -17.58 0.36
C HIS A 223 -13.01 -16.63 -0.81
N LEU A 224 -12.60 -17.03 -2.01
CA LEU A 224 -12.97 -16.42 -3.27
C LEU A 224 -13.95 -17.38 -3.98
N ASN A 225 -14.67 -16.91 -4.98
CA ASN A 225 -15.74 -17.70 -5.62
C ASN A 225 -15.36 -19.14 -5.97
N ASN A 226 -14.10 -19.39 -6.34
CA ASN A 226 -13.60 -20.66 -6.81
C ASN A 226 -12.81 -21.47 -5.76
N GLY A 227 -12.78 -21.05 -4.49
CA GLY A 227 -12.09 -21.77 -3.42
C GLY A 227 -11.42 -20.90 -2.38
N ASP A 228 -10.66 -21.55 -1.49
CA ASP A 228 -9.90 -20.90 -0.43
C ASP A 228 -8.45 -20.68 -0.88
N PHE A 229 -8.04 -19.43 -0.86
CA PHE A 229 -6.69 -19.01 -1.25
C PHE A 229 -5.94 -18.41 -0.07
N LEU A 230 -4.63 -18.64 -0.03
CA LEU A 230 -3.75 -18.04 0.95
C LEU A 230 -3.36 -16.64 0.46
N LEU A 231 -3.88 -15.62 1.12
CA LEU A 231 -3.62 -14.22 0.80
C LEU A 231 -2.96 -13.50 1.98
N PRO A 232 -2.23 -12.41 1.75
CA PRO A 232 -1.69 -11.60 2.83
C PRO A 232 -2.84 -10.96 3.63
N LEU A 233 -2.70 -10.98 4.94
CA LEU A 233 -3.57 -10.27 5.87
C LEU A 233 -2.99 -8.91 6.20
N GLU A 234 -1.69 -8.90 6.52
CA GLU A 234 -0.96 -7.74 6.94
C GLU A 234 0.51 -7.86 6.52
N THR A 235 1.11 -6.73 6.17
CA THR A 235 2.57 -6.62 6.04
C THR A 235 3.10 -5.51 6.91
N ARG A 236 4.30 -5.71 7.48
CA ARG A 236 5.02 -4.73 8.28
C ARG A 236 6.44 -4.60 7.73
N LEU A 237 6.72 -3.47 7.10
CA LEU A 237 8.05 -3.13 6.60
C LEU A 237 8.72 -2.16 7.56
N ARG A 238 9.95 -2.44 7.95
CA ARG A 238 10.84 -1.54 8.66
C ARG A 238 12.08 -1.30 7.82
N ILE A 239 12.43 -0.03 7.65
CA ILE A 239 13.67 0.38 6.98
C ILE A 239 14.47 1.23 7.95
N VAL A 240 15.75 0.96 8.07
CA VAL A 240 16.74 1.81 8.76
C VAL A 240 17.73 2.27 7.71
N ASP A 241 17.86 3.59 7.53
CA ASP A 241 18.82 4.18 6.61
C ASP A 241 20.13 4.55 7.29
N GLU A 242 21.12 4.95 6.50
CA GLU A 242 22.45 5.34 6.98
C GLU A 242 22.45 6.60 7.86
N SER A 243 21.41 7.43 7.78
CA SER A 243 21.24 8.60 8.66
C SER A 243 20.67 8.25 10.03
N GLY A 244 20.31 6.99 10.23
CA GLY A 244 19.60 6.49 11.42
C GLY A 244 18.11 6.81 11.43
N GLN A 245 17.55 7.30 10.35
CA GLN A 245 16.10 7.42 10.21
C GLN A 245 15.48 6.03 10.14
N GLU A 246 14.37 5.85 10.84
CA GLU A 246 13.58 4.63 10.83
C GLU A 246 12.21 4.89 10.20
N SER A 247 11.91 4.17 9.13
CA SER A 247 10.59 4.16 8.49
C SER A 247 9.87 2.87 8.81
N ASN A 248 8.63 2.96 9.28
CA ASN A 248 7.75 1.82 9.52
C ASN A 248 6.51 1.96 8.65
N VAL A 249 6.19 0.89 7.92
CA VAL A 249 5.03 0.79 7.03
C VAL A 249 4.23 -0.43 7.44
N GLN A 250 2.97 -0.22 7.79
CA GLN A 250 2.01 -1.28 8.05
C GLN A 250 0.95 -1.25 6.96
N THR A 251 0.79 -2.36 6.24
CA THR A 251 -0.24 -2.51 5.21
C THR A 251 -1.22 -3.57 5.65
N VAL A 252 -2.50 -3.23 5.68
CA VAL A 252 -3.60 -4.17 5.97
C VAL A 252 -4.41 -4.36 4.70
N PHE A 253 -4.66 -5.62 4.34
CA PHE A 253 -5.45 -6.01 3.18
C PHE A 253 -6.86 -6.37 3.61
N SER A 254 -7.86 -5.86 2.89
CA SER A 254 -9.27 -6.07 3.23
C SER A 254 -10.15 -6.09 1.98
N GLY A 255 -11.39 -6.60 2.13
CA GLY A 255 -12.37 -6.56 1.06
C GLY A 255 -11.96 -7.33 -0.20
N CYS A 256 -11.09 -8.33 -0.08
CA CYS A 256 -10.63 -9.12 -1.22
C CYS A 256 -11.80 -9.85 -1.87
N HIS A 257 -11.95 -9.67 -3.17
CA HIS A 257 -13.00 -10.31 -3.96
C HIS A 257 -12.52 -10.58 -5.39
N GLU A 258 -13.03 -11.65 -5.98
CA GLU A 258 -12.76 -11.98 -7.36
C GLU A 258 -13.49 -11.00 -8.28
N PHE A 259 -12.82 -10.51 -9.31
CA PHE A 259 -13.50 -9.72 -10.32
C PHE A 259 -13.78 -10.57 -11.56
N LEU A 260 -15.05 -10.68 -11.88
CA LEU A 260 -15.51 -11.30 -13.12
C LEU A 260 -15.31 -10.30 -14.26
N SER A 261 -14.52 -10.66 -15.25
CA SER A 261 -14.15 -9.81 -16.38
C SER A 261 -15.31 -9.57 -17.34
N GLN A 262 -16.22 -8.65 -17.00
CA GLN A 262 -17.03 -7.95 -18.01
C GLN A 262 -16.61 -6.47 -18.13
N SER A 263 -15.69 -5.98 -17.34
CA SER A 263 -15.01 -4.71 -17.59
C SER A 263 -13.75 -5.04 -18.40
N ASN A 264 -13.71 -4.67 -19.65
CA ASN A 264 -12.52 -4.77 -20.49
C ASN A 264 -11.39 -3.99 -19.84
N LEU A 265 -10.55 -4.67 -19.06
CA LEU A 265 -9.20 -4.21 -18.78
C LEU A 265 -8.47 -4.29 -20.13
N ILE A 266 -8.40 -3.18 -20.84
CA ILE A 266 -7.68 -3.07 -22.11
C ILE A 266 -6.20 -3.18 -21.77
N PHE A 267 -5.69 -4.40 -21.75
CA PHE A 267 -4.27 -4.66 -21.90
C PHE A 267 -3.95 -4.38 -23.36
N GLY A 268 -3.07 -3.40 -23.62
CA GLY A 268 -2.75 -2.94 -24.97
C GLY A 268 -2.33 -4.04 -25.96
N SER A 269 -3.32 -4.70 -26.54
CA SER A 269 -3.23 -5.44 -27.78
C SER A 269 -4.50 -5.11 -28.57
N SER A 270 -4.36 -4.15 -29.47
CA SER A 270 -5.43 -3.72 -30.39
C SER A 270 -5.75 -4.82 -31.39
N SER A 271 -6.91 -5.45 -31.25
CA SER A 271 -7.57 -6.15 -32.35
C SER A 271 -8.45 -5.15 -33.13
N GLU A 272 -8.48 -5.28 -34.44
CA GLU A 272 -9.10 -4.29 -35.37
C GLU A 272 -10.62 -4.12 -35.17
N ASP A 273 -11.35 -5.04 -34.53
CA ASP A 273 -12.79 -4.97 -34.27
C ASP A 273 -13.15 -4.00 -33.12
N ASP A 274 -12.24 -3.72 -32.17
CA ASP A 274 -12.44 -2.73 -31.11
C ASP A 274 -12.31 -1.28 -31.61
N LEU A 275 -11.78 -1.07 -32.81
CA LEU A 275 -11.59 0.25 -33.40
C LEU A 275 -12.90 0.88 -33.91
N GLN A 276 -13.95 0.11 -34.14
CA GLN A 276 -15.23 0.63 -34.63
C GLN A 276 -16.16 1.07 -33.51
N SER A 277 -16.27 0.31 -32.42
CA SER A 277 -17.04 0.72 -31.22
C SER A 277 -16.38 1.90 -30.47
N SER A 278 -15.03 1.98 -30.49
CA SER A 278 -14.29 3.10 -29.92
C SER A 278 -14.37 4.38 -30.75
N LYS A 279 -14.71 4.31 -32.06
CA LYS A 279 -14.89 5.48 -32.93
C LYS A 279 -16.22 6.22 -32.67
N GLU A 280 -17.27 5.53 -32.23
CA GLU A 280 -18.53 6.18 -31.84
C GLU A 280 -18.46 6.80 -30.45
N ALA A 281 -17.77 6.18 -29.48
CA ALA A 281 -17.46 6.78 -28.19
C ALA A 281 -16.47 7.98 -28.26
N ARG A 282 -15.61 8.02 -29.28
CA ARG A 282 -14.69 9.16 -29.55
C ARG A 282 -15.36 10.41 -30.13
N ARG A 283 -16.63 10.37 -30.52
CA ARG A 283 -17.31 11.53 -31.15
C ARG A 283 -17.80 12.59 -30.16
N GLN A 284 -17.82 12.32 -28.84
CA GLN A 284 -17.98 13.36 -27.83
C GLN A 284 -16.64 13.56 -27.09
N LYS A 285 -15.75 14.38 -27.65
CA LYS A 285 -14.64 14.93 -26.90
C LYS A 285 -15.21 15.58 -25.64
N PRO A 286 -14.84 15.14 -24.40
CA PRO A 286 -15.30 15.83 -23.21
C PRO A 286 -14.89 17.31 -23.35
N SER A 287 -15.88 18.20 -23.21
CA SER A 287 -15.66 19.64 -23.33
C SER A 287 -14.69 20.06 -22.23
N MET A 288 -13.45 20.36 -22.59
CA MET A 288 -12.46 20.83 -21.63
C MET A 288 -12.75 22.28 -21.24
N LEU A 289 -12.62 22.59 -19.94
CA LEU A 289 -12.74 23.97 -19.47
C LEU A 289 -11.50 24.78 -19.89
N PRO A 290 -11.67 26.04 -20.35
CA PRO A 290 -10.55 26.93 -20.63
C PRO A 290 -9.70 27.15 -19.37
N PRO A 291 -8.38 27.35 -19.51
CA PRO A 291 -7.51 27.65 -18.38
C PRO A 291 -7.74 29.06 -17.82
N HIS A 292 -7.19 29.32 -16.63
CA HIS A 292 -7.17 30.63 -15.96
C HIS A 292 -8.54 31.17 -15.52
N LEU A 293 -9.53 30.32 -15.32
CA LEU A 293 -10.84 30.69 -14.79
C LEU A 293 -10.86 30.49 -13.28
N PRO A 294 -11.01 31.56 -12.47
CA PRO A 294 -11.08 31.43 -11.01
C PRO A 294 -12.46 30.92 -10.57
N PHE A 295 -12.49 30.12 -9.52
CA PHE A 295 -13.72 29.63 -8.90
C PHE A 295 -13.51 29.24 -7.45
N THR A 296 -14.62 29.12 -6.70
CA THR A 296 -14.62 28.78 -5.28
C THR A 296 -15.43 27.53 -5.04
N LEU A 297 -14.87 26.65 -4.23
CA LEU A 297 -15.51 25.43 -3.77
C LEU A 297 -15.76 25.44 -2.27
N VAL A 298 -16.77 24.70 -1.86
CA VAL A 298 -17.10 24.44 -0.47
C VAL A 298 -17.20 22.94 -0.26
N LEU A 299 -16.46 22.42 0.73
CA LEU A 299 -16.46 21.00 1.07
C LEU A 299 -17.86 20.57 1.56
N THR A 300 -18.41 19.48 0.99
CA THR A 300 -19.77 19.02 1.31
C THR A 300 -19.83 18.09 2.52
N GLN A 301 -18.73 17.46 2.89
CA GLN A 301 -18.60 16.58 4.05
C GLN A 301 -17.35 16.94 4.85
N ALA A 302 -17.34 16.61 6.14
CA ALA A 302 -16.17 16.82 6.98
C ALA A 302 -15.10 15.77 6.67
N ILE A 303 -13.82 16.13 6.81
CA ILE A 303 -12.68 15.21 6.71
C ILE A 303 -12.10 15.04 8.12
N ASN A 304 -12.21 13.85 8.68
CA ASN A 304 -11.52 13.48 9.91
C ASN A 304 -10.11 13.02 9.58
N THR A 305 -9.09 13.81 9.91
CA THR A 305 -7.71 13.55 9.54
C THR A 305 -7.08 12.36 10.27
N GLY A 306 -7.70 11.90 11.37
CA GLY A 306 -7.28 10.68 12.07
C GLY A 306 -7.66 9.38 11.34
N THR A 307 -8.65 9.44 10.42
CA THR A 307 -9.13 8.26 9.68
C THR A 307 -9.05 8.40 8.17
N ALA A 308 -8.94 9.63 7.66
CA ALA A 308 -8.80 9.90 6.24
C ALA A 308 -7.43 9.45 5.72
N ALA A 309 -7.38 9.10 4.44
CA ALA A 309 -6.20 8.60 3.76
C ALA A 309 -5.97 9.35 2.44
N ALA A 310 -4.73 9.39 1.96
CA ALA A 310 -4.48 9.63 0.56
C ALA A 310 -5.13 8.50 -0.25
N GLY A 311 -5.89 8.85 -1.28
CA GLY A 311 -6.75 7.93 -2.01
C GLY A 311 -8.24 8.17 -1.74
N ASP A 312 -8.62 8.75 -0.61
CA ASP A 312 -10.03 8.98 -0.29
C ASP A 312 -10.66 10.02 -1.23
N PRO A 313 -11.85 9.73 -1.75
CA PRO A 313 -12.59 10.68 -2.56
C PRO A 313 -13.13 11.82 -1.71
N ILE A 314 -13.22 13.01 -2.31
CA ILE A 314 -13.87 14.17 -1.71
C ILE A 314 -14.94 14.72 -2.66
N SER A 315 -15.93 15.39 -2.08
CA SER A 315 -16.97 16.08 -2.82
C SER A 315 -17.09 17.54 -2.33
N CYS A 316 -17.23 18.44 -3.30
CA CYS A 316 -17.37 19.87 -3.06
C CYS A 316 -18.55 20.42 -3.87
N THR A 317 -19.10 21.54 -3.43
CA THR A 317 -20.08 22.31 -4.20
C THR A 317 -19.42 23.57 -4.75
N LEU A 318 -19.63 23.85 -6.02
CA LEU A 318 -19.22 25.09 -6.67
C LEU A 318 -20.08 26.25 -6.16
N THR A 319 -19.46 27.28 -5.57
CA THR A 319 -20.19 28.44 -5.03
C THR A 319 -20.11 29.67 -5.92
N THR A 320 -19.09 29.77 -6.78
CA THR A 320 -18.99 30.81 -7.80
C THR A 320 -18.95 30.17 -9.19
N PRO A 321 -19.54 30.80 -10.23
CA PRO A 321 -19.54 30.20 -11.56
C PRO A 321 -18.14 30.08 -12.13
N ILE A 322 -17.87 29.02 -12.89
CA ILE A 322 -16.70 28.96 -13.76
C ILE A 322 -17.07 29.66 -15.06
N ARG A 323 -16.52 30.87 -15.28
CA ARG A 323 -16.87 31.71 -16.42
C ARG A 323 -15.71 32.55 -16.90
N ASN A 324 -15.75 32.95 -18.16
CA ASN A 324 -15.00 34.08 -18.70
C ASN A 324 -15.89 35.31 -18.83
N LYS A 325 -15.43 36.37 -19.48
CA LYS A 325 -16.19 37.62 -19.65
C LYS A 325 -17.48 37.45 -20.47
N SER A 326 -17.55 36.47 -21.38
CA SER A 326 -18.61 36.27 -22.35
C SER A 326 -19.50 35.07 -22.10
N GLN A 327 -18.99 34.04 -21.37
CA GLN A 327 -19.67 32.75 -21.25
C GLN A 327 -19.51 32.15 -19.85
N THR A 328 -20.60 31.59 -19.33
CA THR A 328 -20.59 30.73 -18.14
C THR A 328 -20.52 29.27 -18.57
N PHE A 329 -19.46 28.58 -18.20
CA PHE A 329 -19.21 27.16 -18.51
C PHE A 329 -19.89 26.26 -17.48
N VAL A 330 -19.78 26.60 -16.18
CA VAL A 330 -20.38 25.85 -15.08
C VAL A 330 -21.08 26.80 -14.13
N ARG A 331 -22.33 26.52 -13.80
CA ARG A 331 -23.15 27.32 -12.87
C ARG A 331 -22.83 26.98 -11.41
N PRO A 332 -23.03 27.89 -10.46
CA PRO A 332 -23.01 27.61 -9.03
C PRO A 332 -23.98 26.46 -8.68
N GLY A 333 -23.66 25.70 -7.64
CA GLY A 333 -24.42 24.52 -7.23
C GLY A 333 -23.93 23.20 -7.86
N ALA A 334 -23.09 23.25 -8.90
CA ALA A 334 -22.50 22.05 -9.50
C ALA A 334 -21.65 21.26 -8.49
N THR A 335 -21.72 19.94 -8.56
CA THR A 335 -20.88 19.05 -7.75
C THR A 335 -19.52 18.91 -8.39
N VAL A 336 -18.47 19.09 -7.60
CA VAL A 336 -17.07 18.85 -7.99
C VAL A 336 -16.55 17.71 -7.14
N THR A 337 -16.05 16.68 -7.81
CA THR A 337 -15.36 15.56 -7.17
C THR A 337 -13.86 15.69 -7.29
N GLY A 338 -13.17 15.12 -6.34
CA GLY A 338 -11.72 15.09 -6.28
C GLY A 338 -11.24 14.05 -5.29
N ARG A 339 -9.97 14.12 -4.96
CA ARG A 339 -9.31 13.13 -4.13
C ARG A 339 -8.23 13.76 -3.26
N ILE A 340 -8.08 13.23 -2.05
CA ILE A 340 -6.91 13.48 -1.23
C ILE A 340 -5.75 12.71 -1.86
N ILE A 341 -4.71 13.40 -2.31
CA ILE A 341 -3.52 12.76 -2.89
C ILE A 341 -2.35 12.66 -1.91
N ARG A 342 -2.40 13.41 -0.80
CA ARG A 342 -1.51 13.31 0.34
C ARG A 342 -2.19 13.90 1.56
N LEU A 343 -2.06 13.21 2.71
CA LEU A 343 -2.46 13.72 4.02
C LEU A 343 -1.39 13.31 5.01
N GLU A 344 -0.66 14.27 5.57
CA GLU A 344 0.53 14.02 6.36
C GLU A 344 0.52 14.86 7.63
N HIS A 345 0.77 14.19 8.76
CA HIS A 345 1.02 14.81 10.05
C HIS A 345 2.53 14.97 10.24
N VAL A 346 2.99 16.18 10.43
CA VAL A 346 4.38 16.52 10.76
C VAL A 346 4.44 16.88 12.24
N TYR A 347 5.33 16.21 13.00
CA TYR A 347 5.39 16.33 14.45
C TYR A 347 6.62 17.14 14.94
N ARG A 348 7.67 17.23 14.12
CA ARG A 348 8.90 17.94 14.49
C ARG A 348 8.96 19.37 13.98
N ARG A 349 9.79 20.20 14.65
CA ARG A 349 10.01 21.64 14.39
C ARG A 349 8.75 22.46 14.58
N GLU A 350 7.89 22.54 13.60
CA GLU A 350 6.58 23.20 13.66
C GLU A 350 5.49 22.17 13.39
N PRO A 351 4.88 21.56 14.42
CA PRO A 351 3.83 20.56 14.22
C PRO A 351 2.67 21.10 13.39
N HIS A 352 2.30 20.36 12.35
CA HIS A 352 1.22 20.75 11.45
C HIS A 352 0.72 19.56 10.63
N LEU A 353 -0.52 19.69 10.15
CA LEU A 353 -1.12 18.84 9.16
C LEU A 353 -0.93 19.46 7.77
N ARG A 354 -0.59 18.63 6.79
CA ARG A 354 -0.61 18.97 5.35
C ARG A 354 -1.63 18.10 4.63
N ILE A 355 -2.49 18.70 3.84
CA ILE A 355 -3.40 17.97 2.95
C ILE A 355 -3.27 18.50 1.53
N PHE A 356 -3.18 17.60 0.57
CA PHE A 356 -3.11 17.87 -0.85
C PHE A 356 -4.34 17.30 -1.52
N ILE A 357 -5.05 18.13 -2.26
CA ILE A 357 -6.32 17.80 -2.90
C ILE A 357 -6.14 17.96 -4.41
N LYS A 358 -6.51 16.93 -5.16
CA LYS A 358 -6.63 16.98 -6.62
C LYS A 358 -8.10 16.96 -6.98
N LEU A 359 -8.54 17.91 -7.81
CA LEU A 359 -9.88 17.88 -8.40
C LEU A 359 -9.84 16.96 -9.63
N GLU A 360 -10.91 16.23 -9.86
CA GLU A 360 -11.00 15.23 -10.93
C GLU A 360 -12.08 15.60 -11.95
N GLU A 361 -13.30 15.89 -11.50
CA GLU A 361 -14.44 16.13 -12.39
C GLU A 361 -15.39 17.18 -11.81
N VAL A 362 -16.13 17.83 -12.69
CA VAL A 362 -17.31 18.64 -12.34
C VAL A 362 -18.54 18.09 -13.05
N ASP A 363 -19.63 17.89 -12.28
CA ASP A 363 -20.93 17.48 -12.81
C ASP A 363 -21.78 18.73 -13.09
N THR A 364 -22.20 18.90 -14.33
CA THR A 364 -22.98 20.03 -14.83
C THR A 364 -24.46 19.68 -15.03
N GLY A 365 -25.00 18.73 -14.24
CA GLY A 365 -26.38 18.27 -14.35
C GLY A 365 -26.52 17.05 -15.26
N GLY A 366 -25.63 16.07 -15.09
CA GLY A 366 -25.60 14.79 -15.80
C GLY A 366 -24.46 14.66 -16.82
N VAL A 367 -23.74 15.74 -17.11
CA VAL A 367 -22.51 15.68 -17.92
C VAL A 367 -21.30 15.91 -17.01
N ARG A 368 -20.44 14.91 -16.91
CA ARG A 368 -19.18 15.00 -16.17
C ARG A 368 -18.07 15.52 -17.08
N ILE A 369 -17.42 16.57 -16.66
CA ILE A 369 -16.31 17.23 -17.38
C ILE A 369 -15.04 17.08 -16.54
N PRO A 370 -13.94 16.56 -17.08
CA PRO A 370 -12.64 16.54 -16.40
C PRO A 370 -12.23 17.95 -15.94
N LEU A 371 -11.81 18.08 -14.70
CA LEU A 371 -11.46 19.37 -14.09
C LEU A 371 -9.99 19.38 -13.69
N TYR A 372 -9.19 20.08 -14.49
CA TYR A 372 -7.79 20.36 -14.18
C TYR A 372 -7.70 21.72 -13.51
N ALA A 373 -7.26 21.78 -12.26
CA ALA A 373 -7.19 23.02 -11.51
C ALA A 373 -6.11 22.99 -10.44
N ARG A 374 -5.61 24.17 -10.09
CA ARG A 374 -4.73 24.36 -8.94
C ARG A 374 -5.32 25.35 -7.97
N GLU A 375 -4.84 25.33 -6.74
CA GLU A 375 -5.18 26.33 -5.75
C GLU A 375 -4.86 27.75 -6.26
N HIS A 376 -5.83 28.65 -6.16
CA HIS A 376 -5.68 30.06 -6.46
C HIS A 376 -5.43 30.83 -5.17
N ARG A 377 -4.23 31.38 -5.00
CA ARG A 377 -3.88 32.20 -3.84
C ARG A 377 -4.25 33.65 -4.13
N SER A 378 -5.13 34.24 -3.38
CA SER A 378 -5.26 35.69 -3.32
C SER A 378 -4.02 36.26 -2.61
N GLU A 379 -3.41 37.29 -3.17
CA GLU A 379 -2.32 38.05 -2.55
C GLU A 379 -2.77 38.60 -1.20
N GLY A 380 -2.49 37.91 -0.10
CA GLY A 380 -2.90 38.28 1.26
C GLY A 380 -3.01 37.14 2.27
N GLY A 381 -3.03 35.90 1.83
CA GLY A 381 -3.07 34.70 2.68
C GLY A 381 -1.67 34.23 3.05
N ARG A 382 -1.36 34.14 4.36
CA ARG A 382 -0.07 33.69 4.89
C ARG A 382 0.38 32.38 4.27
N SER A 383 1.49 32.48 3.60
CA SER A 383 2.34 31.51 2.94
C SER A 383 2.25 30.07 3.41
N VAL A 384 1.88 29.17 2.50
CA VAL A 384 2.29 27.77 2.53
C VAL A 384 3.42 27.62 1.52
N VAL A 385 4.56 27.13 1.98
CA VAL A 385 5.77 26.93 1.17
C VAL A 385 5.46 26.04 -0.03
N PRO A 386 5.81 26.39 -1.27
CA PRO A 386 5.65 25.52 -2.43
C PRO A 386 6.61 24.34 -2.29
N LEU A 387 6.09 23.13 -2.08
CA LEU A 387 6.87 21.91 -2.21
C LEU A 387 7.12 21.67 -3.71
N ARG A 388 8.38 21.85 -4.14
CA ARG A 388 8.86 21.53 -5.48
C ARG A 388 8.87 20.03 -5.83
N ALA A 389 8.40 19.16 -4.91
CA ALA A 389 8.53 17.71 -5.03
C ALA A 389 7.44 17.00 -5.85
N PHE A 390 6.34 17.68 -6.18
CA PHE A 390 5.32 17.16 -7.08
C PHE A 390 5.30 18.08 -8.30
N GLY A 391 5.70 17.57 -9.46
CA GLY A 391 5.79 18.32 -10.71
C GLY A 391 4.54 19.19 -10.95
N GLY A 392 4.71 20.39 -11.35
CA GLY A 392 3.81 21.51 -11.69
C GLY A 392 2.30 21.31 -11.52
N GLY A 393 1.84 21.18 -10.33
CA GLY A 393 0.70 20.57 -9.75
C GLY A 393 -0.69 21.08 -10.10
N ASN A 394 -1.49 20.23 -10.69
CA ASN A 394 -2.95 20.33 -10.74
C ASN A 394 -3.58 19.94 -9.38
N TYR A 395 -3.17 20.58 -8.27
CA TYR A 395 -3.69 20.31 -6.93
C TYR A 395 -3.70 21.55 -6.04
N GLY A 396 -4.45 21.49 -4.93
CA GLY A 396 -4.42 22.46 -3.84
C GLY A 396 -3.71 21.90 -2.62
N THR A 397 -2.98 22.76 -1.89
CA THR A 397 -2.26 22.40 -0.67
C THR A 397 -2.71 23.26 0.50
N TYR A 398 -3.13 22.60 1.59
CA TYR A 398 -3.58 23.27 2.80
C TYR A 398 -2.74 22.82 3.99
N ARG A 399 -2.33 23.77 4.82
CA ARG A 399 -1.53 23.54 6.03
C ARG A 399 -2.28 24.05 7.25
N PHE A 400 -2.45 23.20 8.26
CA PHE A 400 -3.08 23.51 9.53
C PHE A 400 -2.03 23.38 10.64
N LYS A 401 -1.68 24.51 11.29
CA LYS A 401 -0.68 24.55 12.38
C LYS A 401 -1.33 24.27 13.72
N GLY A 402 -0.62 23.57 14.62
CA GLY A 402 -1.03 23.34 16.00
C GLY A 402 -2.28 22.49 16.17
N VAL A 403 -2.64 21.71 15.15
CA VAL A 403 -3.81 20.82 15.22
C VAL A 403 -3.42 19.43 15.72
N LYS A 404 -4.37 18.75 16.37
CA LYS A 404 -4.20 17.36 16.82
C LYS A 404 -4.27 16.39 15.63
N PRO A 405 -3.76 15.16 15.75
CA PRO A 405 -3.82 14.15 14.68
C PRO A 405 -5.25 13.81 14.21
N ASP A 406 -6.23 13.92 15.09
CA ASP A 406 -7.67 13.68 14.83
C ASP A 406 -8.45 14.96 14.48
N PHE A 407 -7.77 15.99 13.99
CA PHE A 407 -8.39 17.26 13.59
C PHE A 407 -9.48 17.03 12.52
N ILE A 408 -10.56 17.78 12.64
CA ILE A 408 -11.68 17.71 11.68
C ILE A 408 -11.69 18.96 10.81
N ILE A 409 -11.44 18.79 9.51
CA ILE A 409 -11.71 19.82 8.51
C ILE A 409 -13.22 19.84 8.31
N LYS A 410 -13.87 20.90 8.76
CA LYS A 410 -15.34 20.96 8.81
C LYS A 410 -15.98 21.01 7.43
N ARG A 411 -17.18 20.46 7.29
CA ARG A 411 -18.09 20.77 6.20
C ARG A 411 -18.21 22.30 6.06
N GLY A 412 -18.25 22.81 4.83
CA GLY A 412 -18.29 24.25 4.59
C GLY A 412 -16.90 24.89 4.44
N PHE A 413 -15.80 24.14 4.58
CA PHE A 413 -14.46 24.65 4.34
C PHE A 413 -14.35 25.18 2.90
N LYS A 414 -14.00 26.46 2.75
CA LYS A 414 -13.89 27.14 1.45
C LYS A 414 -12.50 27.06 0.87
N THR A 415 -12.42 26.80 -0.42
CA THR A 415 -11.18 26.73 -1.17
C THR A 415 -11.30 27.50 -2.48
N GLN A 416 -10.25 28.18 -2.90
CA GLN A 416 -10.20 28.95 -4.14
C GLN A 416 -9.28 28.28 -5.15
N TRP A 417 -9.76 28.20 -6.39
CA TRP A 417 -9.11 27.45 -7.45
C TRP A 417 -9.05 28.25 -8.74
N ILE A 418 -8.14 27.84 -9.63
CA ILE A 418 -8.06 28.34 -10.99
C ILE A 418 -7.90 27.17 -11.95
N THR A 419 -8.65 27.16 -13.05
CA THR A 419 -8.56 26.10 -14.05
C THR A 419 -7.20 26.09 -14.74
N MET A 420 -6.75 24.92 -15.18
CA MET A 420 -5.47 24.66 -15.82
C MET A 420 -5.67 23.83 -17.11
N LEU A 421 -4.67 23.81 -17.98
CA LEU A 421 -4.59 22.79 -19.03
C LEU A 421 -4.09 21.45 -18.44
N PRO A 422 -4.49 20.30 -18.99
CA PRO A 422 -3.92 19.02 -18.62
C PRO A 422 -2.41 18.98 -18.92
N GLU A 423 -1.66 18.22 -18.13
CA GLU A 423 -0.20 18.10 -18.28
C GLU A 423 0.25 17.54 -19.65
N SER A 424 -0.60 16.72 -20.28
CA SER A 424 -0.37 16.17 -21.62
C SER A 424 -0.58 17.16 -22.76
N ALA A 425 -1.02 18.39 -22.48
CA ALA A 425 -1.26 19.45 -23.47
C ALA A 425 -0.17 20.54 -23.50
N LYS A 426 0.97 20.29 -22.80
CA LYS A 426 2.15 21.18 -22.81
C LYS A 426 3.21 20.73 -23.80
#